data_16b76584c506859ad884f421281e11a7
#
_entry.id   16b76584c506859ad884f421281e11a7
#
_cell.length_a   1.000
_cell.length_b   1.000
_cell.length_c   1.000
_cell.angle_alpha   90.00
_cell.angle_beta   90.00
_cell.angle_gamma   90.00
#
_symmetry.space_group_name_H-M   'P 1'
#
loop_
_entity.id
_entity.type
_entity.pdbx_description
1 polymer ?
#
loop_
_entity_poly.entity_id
_entity_poly.type
_entity_poly.pdbx_seq_one_letter_code
_entity_poly.pdbx_strand_id
1 'polypeptide(L)'
;MFKTDDTIIKICMFLAGLIFFLYGTVMMFNYDFMIDRYPTFEDNLTTEFFLNWFGAVNFVAYVGILYMGFKGLDRAFFVYALPVVLLQLIWVGMSLQQSGGDNYTGLYAWIILFALLIIARLRSGFSFTYESAGSAFGVSDKVTQYMGYLAIAITVFNIVFYFVDPGGFIRQNPLLESNPQAEHSVLGITMINIAILIALVYQYRVGLSGVLVSMSVVAGTMFLGGLLVGSVTFPGGGDPILAFFIVLNFIIYVTIFFRNQSNF
;
A
#
# COMPACT_ATOMS: atom_id res chain seq x y z
N MET A 1 2.13 -4.02 23.27
CA MET A 1 1.50 -2.75 22.93
C MET A 1 2.53 -1.82 22.30
N PHE A 2 2.14 -0.75 21.61
CA PHE A 2 3.08 0.12 20.89
C PHE A 2 4.21 0.64 21.77
N LYS A 3 5.45 0.54 21.27
CA LYS A 3 6.66 0.91 22.02
C LYS A 3 7.05 2.39 21.89
N THR A 4 6.40 3.14 20.97
CA THR A 4 6.65 4.59 20.88
C THR A 4 6.29 5.29 22.21
N ASP A 5 7.07 6.28 22.59
CA ASP A 5 6.84 7.02 23.83
C ASP A 5 5.85 8.19 23.66
N ASP A 6 5.71 8.69 22.43
CA ASP A 6 4.79 9.80 22.14
C ASP A 6 3.33 9.33 22.02
N THR A 7 2.49 9.85 22.90
CA THR A 7 1.05 9.53 22.95
C THR A 7 0.31 9.92 21.67
N ILE A 8 0.71 11.02 21.00
CA ILE A 8 0.05 11.47 19.79
C ILE A 8 0.41 10.52 18.63
N ILE A 9 1.65 10.07 18.56
CA ILE A 9 2.05 9.06 17.57
C ILE A 9 1.29 7.75 17.80
N LYS A 10 1.13 7.31 19.06
CA LYS A 10 0.30 6.13 19.40
C LYS A 10 -1.13 6.27 18.91
N ILE A 11 -1.75 7.44 19.15
CA ILE A 11 -3.12 7.72 18.70
C ILE A 11 -3.18 7.69 17.17
N CYS A 12 -2.24 8.32 16.48
CA CYS A 12 -2.20 8.31 15.03
C CYS A 12 -2.03 6.91 14.45
N MET A 13 -1.14 6.10 15.02
CA MET A 13 -0.96 4.70 14.61
C MET A 13 -2.25 3.89 14.82
N PHE A 14 -2.91 4.08 15.96
CA PHE A 14 -4.16 3.39 16.26
C PHE A 14 -5.27 3.78 15.28
N LEU A 15 -5.47 5.07 15.04
CA LEU A 15 -6.50 5.56 14.13
C LEU A 15 -6.21 5.16 12.68
N ALA A 16 -4.96 5.26 12.24
CA ALA A 16 -4.56 4.78 10.93
C ALA A 16 -4.82 3.27 10.80
N GLY A 17 -4.41 2.49 11.79
CA GLY A 17 -4.66 1.06 11.82
C GLY A 17 -6.15 0.73 11.78
N LEU A 18 -6.96 1.43 12.55
CA LEU A 18 -8.42 1.24 12.57
C LEU A 18 -9.07 1.55 11.22
N ILE A 19 -8.70 2.65 10.58
CA ILE A 19 -9.24 3.03 9.27
C ILE A 19 -8.86 1.98 8.23
N PHE A 20 -7.60 1.59 8.14
CA PHE A 20 -7.15 0.56 7.20
C PHE A 20 -7.80 -0.80 7.48
N PHE A 21 -7.96 -1.17 8.74
CA PHE A 21 -8.65 -2.40 9.12
C PHE A 21 -10.12 -2.40 8.69
N LEU A 22 -10.86 -1.32 9.00
CA LEU A 22 -12.29 -1.22 8.67
C LEU A 22 -12.50 -1.23 7.16
N TYR A 23 -11.75 -0.41 6.42
CA TYR A 23 -11.83 -0.39 4.96
C TYR A 23 -11.45 -1.74 4.35
N GLY A 24 -10.35 -2.34 4.81
CA GLY A 24 -9.91 -3.64 4.34
C GLY A 24 -10.98 -4.71 4.56
N THR A 25 -11.54 -4.77 5.77
CA THR A 25 -12.56 -5.76 6.14
C THR A 25 -13.84 -5.60 5.32
N VAL A 26 -14.33 -4.35 5.17
CA VAL A 26 -15.56 -4.10 4.41
C VAL A 26 -15.38 -4.46 2.94
N MET A 27 -14.28 -4.04 2.32
CA MET A 27 -14.01 -4.33 0.90
C MET A 27 -13.81 -5.81 0.62
N MET A 28 -13.20 -6.58 1.55
CA MET A 28 -12.96 -8.00 1.36
C MET A 28 -14.17 -8.89 1.64
N PHE A 29 -15.03 -8.50 2.57
CA PHE A 29 -16.05 -9.40 3.11
C PHE A 29 -17.48 -8.88 2.99
N ASN A 30 -17.68 -7.69 2.47
CA ASN A 30 -19.00 -7.09 2.32
C ASN A 30 -19.10 -6.30 1.02
N TYR A 31 -18.95 -7.01 -0.10
CA TYR A 31 -19.04 -6.46 -1.45
C TYR A 31 -20.37 -5.74 -1.70
N ASP A 32 -21.48 -6.36 -1.30
CA ASP A 32 -22.82 -5.80 -1.49
C ASP A 32 -22.95 -4.42 -0.84
N PHE A 33 -22.41 -4.25 0.37
CA PHE A 33 -22.38 -2.95 1.04
C PHE A 33 -21.64 -1.88 0.22
N MET A 34 -20.58 -2.26 -0.47
CA MET A 34 -19.81 -1.33 -1.30
C MET A 34 -20.61 -0.94 -2.56
N ILE A 35 -21.26 -1.91 -3.20
CA ILE A 35 -22.12 -1.65 -4.38
C ILE A 35 -23.32 -0.79 -4.00
N ASP A 36 -23.99 -1.09 -2.90
CA ASP A 36 -25.12 -0.28 -2.41
C ASP A 36 -24.72 1.18 -2.10
N ARG A 37 -23.50 1.35 -1.62
CA ARG A 37 -22.99 2.67 -1.22
C ARG A 37 -22.45 3.50 -2.40
N TYR A 38 -22.02 2.83 -3.44
CA TYR A 38 -21.50 3.44 -4.66
C TYR A 38 -22.29 2.93 -5.88
N PRO A 39 -23.54 3.39 -6.05
CA PRO A 39 -24.48 2.85 -7.06
C PRO A 39 -24.00 3.03 -8.51
N THR A 40 -22.94 3.79 -8.72
CA THR A 40 -22.26 3.92 -10.02
C THR A 40 -21.27 2.79 -10.31
N PHE A 41 -20.94 1.98 -9.30
CA PHE A 41 -20.14 0.78 -9.52
C PHE A 41 -21.01 -0.28 -10.21
N GLU A 42 -20.49 -0.80 -11.29
CA GLU A 42 -21.13 -1.92 -11.96
C GLU A 42 -20.95 -3.18 -11.12
N ASP A 43 -22.06 -3.87 -10.86
CA ASP A 43 -22.04 -5.17 -10.17
C ASP A 43 -21.56 -6.26 -11.15
N ASN A 44 -20.26 -6.45 -11.21
CA ASN A 44 -19.62 -7.45 -12.06
C ASN A 44 -18.32 -7.98 -11.44
N LEU A 45 -17.82 -9.09 -12.03
CA LEU A 45 -16.60 -9.77 -11.56
C LEU A 45 -15.37 -8.85 -11.48
N THR A 46 -15.27 -7.90 -12.40
CA THR A 46 -14.13 -6.96 -12.43
C THR A 46 -14.17 -6.02 -11.23
N THR A 47 -15.33 -5.46 -10.90
CA THR A 47 -15.52 -4.60 -9.73
C THR A 47 -15.26 -5.38 -8.44
N GLU A 48 -15.81 -6.58 -8.33
CA GLU A 48 -15.58 -7.47 -7.19
C GLU A 48 -14.08 -7.76 -6.99
N PHE A 49 -13.38 -8.13 -8.05
CA PHE A 49 -11.94 -8.39 -8.02
C PHE A 49 -11.15 -7.19 -7.48
N PHE A 50 -11.40 -6.00 -8.03
CA PHE A 50 -10.67 -4.80 -7.61
C PHE A 50 -11.01 -4.37 -6.19
N LEU A 51 -12.27 -4.44 -5.76
CA LEU A 51 -12.66 -4.13 -4.39
C LEU A 51 -12.01 -5.11 -3.40
N ASN A 52 -12.02 -6.39 -3.70
CA ASN A 52 -11.36 -7.41 -2.89
C ASN A 52 -9.84 -7.17 -2.81
N TRP A 53 -9.21 -6.83 -3.93
CA TRP A 53 -7.77 -6.50 -3.94
C TRP A 53 -7.48 -5.26 -3.10
N PHE A 54 -8.24 -4.18 -3.28
CA PHE A 54 -8.09 -2.99 -2.43
C PHE A 54 -8.33 -3.30 -0.95
N GLY A 55 -9.30 -4.14 -0.66
CA GLY A 55 -9.56 -4.63 0.70
C GLY A 55 -8.34 -5.33 1.28
N ALA A 56 -7.75 -6.26 0.53
CA ALA A 56 -6.55 -6.97 0.93
C ALA A 56 -5.37 -6.03 1.17
N VAL A 57 -5.16 -5.06 0.29
CA VAL A 57 -4.10 -4.04 0.42
C VAL A 57 -4.28 -3.20 1.70
N ASN A 58 -5.50 -2.75 1.98
CA ASN A 58 -5.78 -1.97 3.20
C ASN A 58 -5.61 -2.82 4.46
N PHE A 59 -6.12 -4.06 4.45
CA PHE A 59 -5.96 -4.97 5.58
C PHE A 59 -4.49 -5.23 5.92
N VAL A 60 -3.67 -5.37 4.90
CA VAL A 60 -2.23 -5.57 5.06
C VAL A 60 -1.51 -4.30 5.54
N ALA A 61 -1.94 -3.13 5.10
CA ALA A 61 -1.43 -1.87 5.63
C ALA A 61 -1.65 -1.77 7.15
N TYR A 62 -2.80 -2.23 7.64
CA TYR A 62 -3.07 -2.39 9.07
C TYR A 62 -2.03 -3.28 9.77
N VAL A 63 -1.72 -4.45 9.22
CA VAL A 63 -0.70 -5.36 9.78
C VAL A 63 0.67 -4.68 9.83
N GLY A 64 1.05 -3.96 8.78
CA GLY A 64 2.29 -3.17 8.74
C GLY A 64 2.35 -2.09 9.83
N ILE A 65 1.26 -1.37 10.05
CA ILE A 65 1.16 -0.36 11.10
C ILE A 65 1.31 -0.98 12.49
N LEU A 66 0.67 -2.11 12.74
CA LEU A 66 0.84 -2.86 13.99
C LEU A 66 2.31 -3.26 14.20
N TYR A 67 2.95 -3.80 13.17
CA TYR A 67 4.36 -4.17 13.22
C TYR A 67 5.24 -2.97 13.59
N MET A 68 5.07 -1.84 12.91
CA MET A 68 5.82 -0.61 13.19
C MET A 68 5.59 -0.12 14.62
N GLY A 69 4.35 -0.17 15.11
CA GLY A 69 4.01 0.22 16.48
C GLY A 69 4.63 -0.71 17.52
N PHE A 70 4.60 -2.03 17.33
CA PHE A 70 5.21 -3.00 18.23
C PHE A 70 6.73 -2.90 18.28
N LYS A 71 7.36 -2.50 17.19
CA LYS A 71 8.81 -2.31 17.11
C LYS A 71 9.26 -0.91 17.52
N GLY A 72 8.36 0.07 17.67
CA GLY A 72 8.69 1.46 17.96
C GLY A 72 9.35 2.18 16.78
N LEU A 73 8.94 1.85 15.56
CA LEU A 73 9.52 2.37 14.32
C LEU A 73 8.77 3.63 13.85
N ASP A 74 8.78 4.69 14.64
CA ASP A 74 8.00 5.91 14.39
C ASP A 74 8.36 6.59 13.06
N ARG A 75 9.66 6.66 12.72
CA ARG A 75 10.08 7.23 11.42
C ARG A 75 9.58 6.40 10.25
N ALA A 76 9.63 5.07 10.36
CA ALA A 76 9.12 4.17 9.34
C ALA A 76 7.63 4.36 9.13
N PHE A 77 6.88 4.51 10.22
CA PHE A 77 5.46 4.81 10.16
C PHE A 77 5.17 6.09 9.36
N PHE A 78 5.85 7.20 9.64
CA PHE A 78 5.61 8.44 8.90
C PHE A 78 6.06 8.37 7.44
N VAL A 79 7.19 7.75 7.14
CA VAL A 79 7.67 7.56 5.76
C VAL A 79 6.69 6.76 4.92
N TYR A 80 5.99 5.81 5.54
CA TYR A 80 4.96 5.01 4.88
C TYR A 80 3.60 5.70 4.88
N ALA A 81 3.10 6.12 6.05
CA ALA A 81 1.73 6.55 6.23
C ALA A 81 1.43 7.89 5.53
N LEU A 82 2.34 8.86 5.56
CA LEU A 82 2.09 10.16 4.95
C LEU A 82 1.85 10.08 3.44
N PRO A 83 2.72 9.44 2.63
CA PRO A 83 2.47 9.30 1.19
C PRO A 83 1.23 8.45 0.90
N VAL A 84 1.03 7.35 1.61
CA VAL A 84 -0.12 6.46 1.38
C VAL A 84 -1.43 7.20 1.67
N VAL A 85 -1.55 7.86 2.82
CA VAL A 85 -2.79 8.56 3.20
C VAL A 85 -3.06 9.74 2.27
N LEU A 86 -2.03 10.51 1.88
CA LEU A 86 -2.18 11.60 0.91
C LEU A 86 -2.69 11.09 -0.44
N LEU A 87 -2.08 10.03 -0.98
CA LEU A 87 -2.45 9.49 -2.28
C LEU A 87 -3.82 8.80 -2.23
N GLN A 88 -4.16 8.14 -1.13
CA GLN A 88 -5.51 7.61 -0.92
C GLN A 88 -6.56 8.72 -0.83
N LEU A 89 -6.25 9.83 -0.16
CA LEU A 89 -7.12 11.00 -0.09
C LEU A 89 -7.41 11.57 -1.49
N ILE A 90 -6.37 11.70 -2.33
CA ILE A 90 -6.50 12.15 -3.70
C ILE A 90 -7.38 11.16 -4.50
N TRP A 91 -7.10 9.87 -4.40
CA TRP A 91 -7.85 8.85 -5.12
C TRP A 91 -9.34 8.80 -4.71
N VAL A 92 -9.64 8.86 -3.41
CA VAL A 92 -11.01 8.90 -2.90
C VAL A 92 -11.73 10.17 -3.39
N GLY A 93 -11.06 11.33 -3.41
CA GLY A 93 -11.61 12.56 -3.96
C GLY A 93 -11.95 12.45 -5.44
N MET A 94 -11.08 11.82 -6.24
CA MET A 94 -11.33 11.55 -7.67
C MET A 94 -12.50 10.56 -7.86
N SER A 95 -12.57 9.52 -7.04
CA SER A 95 -13.65 8.52 -7.08
C SER A 95 -15.01 9.16 -6.81
N LEU A 96 -15.10 10.05 -5.82
CA LEU A 96 -16.32 10.79 -5.51
C LEU A 96 -16.74 11.71 -6.65
N GLN A 97 -15.79 12.39 -7.28
CA GLN A 97 -16.08 13.25 -8.44
C GLN A 97 -16.62 12.45 -9.63
N GLN A 98 -16.06 11.26 -9.88
CA GLN A 98 -16.51 10.41 -10.99
C GLN A 98 -17.87 9.77 -10.71
N SER A 99 -18.10 9.34 -9.47
CA SER A 99 -19.33 8.64 -9.08
C SER A 99 -20.55 9.55 -8.94
N GLY A 100 -20.36 10.88 -8.88
CA GLY A 100 -21.43 11.80 -8.54
C GLY A 100 -22.07 11.54 -7.17
N GLY A 101 -21.35 10.79 -6.32
CA GLY A 101 -21.88 10.30 -5.05
C GLY A 101 -21.84 11.35 -3.93
N ASP A 102 -22.83 11.29 -3.07
CA ASP A 102 -22.98 12.18 -1.90
C ASP A 102 -22.27 11.66 -0.65
N ASN A 103 -21.55 10.55 -0.76
CA ASN A 103 -21.00 9.88 0.39
C ASN A 103 -19.57 10.33 0.72
N TYR A 104 -19.46 11.48 1.37
CA TYR A 104 -18.19 12.07 1.80
C TYR A 104 -17.60 11.44 3.08
N THR A 105 -18.22 10.45 3.70
CA THR A 105 -17.77 9.89 4.99
C THR A 105 -16.35 9.35 4.89
N GLY A 106 -16.04 8.60 3.82
CA GLY A 106 -14.70 8.10 3.57
C GLY A 106 -13.68 9.21 3.37
N LEU A 107 -14.03 10.24 2.60
CA LEU A 107 -13.18 11.40 2.36
C LEU A 107 -12.85 12.13 3.66
N TYR A 108 -13.84 12.38 4.52
CA TYR A 108 -13.60 13.01 5.82
C TYR A 108 -12.70 12.18 6.72
N ALA A 109 -12.86 10.86 6.74
CA ALA A 109 -11.99 9.99 7.52
C ALA A 109 -10.51 10.12 7.07
N TRP A 110 -10.26 10.14 5.77
CA TRP A 110 -8.91 10.33 5.21
C TRP A 110 -8.35 11.74 5.46
N ILE A 111 -9.18 12.80 5.38
CA ILE A 111 -8.78 14.18 5.69
C ILE A 111 -8.36 14.28 7.17
N ILE A 112 -9.18 13.74 8.07
CA ILE A 112 -8.89 13.76 9.51
C ILE A 112 -7.60 13.00 9.80
N LEU A 113 -7.44 11.80 9.23
CA LEU A 113 -6.23 11.02 9.41
C LEU A 113 -4.99 11.75 8.88
N PHE A 114 -5.08 12.35 7.70
CA PHE A 114 -3.96 13.12 7.14
C PHE A 114 -3.59 14.32 8.03
N ALA A 115 -4.58 15.08 8.49
CA ALA A 115 -4.36 16.20 9.42
C ALA A 115 -3.69 15.73 10.72
N LEU A 116 -4.15 14.64 11.31
CA LEU A 116 -3.53 14.05 12.51
C LEU A 116 -2.09 13.60 12.26
N LEU A 117 -1.81 12.99 11.11
CA LEU A 117 -0.44 12.61 10.75
C LEU A 117 0.49 13.81 10.60
N ILE A 118 0.01 14.91 9.99
CA ILE A 118 0.79 16.14 9.89
C ILE A 118 1.07 16.73 11.27
N ILE A 119 0.06 16.83 12.14
CA ILE A 119 0.21 17.33 13.52
C ILE A 119 1.21 16.46 14.29
N ALA A 120 1.06 15.15 14.24
CA ALA A 120 1.97 14.22 14.91
C ALA A 120 3.40 14.36 14.36
N ARG A 121 3.55 14.52 13.05
CA ARG A 121 4.85 14.71 12.39
C ARG A 121 5.52 16.00 12.82
N LEU A 122 4.81 17.11 12.84
CA LEU A 122 5.33 18.40 13.28
C LEU A 122 5.76 18.37 14.76
N ARG A 123 4.97 17.71 15.59
CA ARG A 123 5.26 17.55 17.00
C ARG A 123 6.45 16.63 17.30
N SER A 124 6.65 15.58 16.49
CA SER A 124 7.71 14.57 16.72
C SER A 124 9.13 15.13 16.58
N GLY A 125 9.30 16.30 15.97
CA GLY A 125 10.62 16.90 15.77
C GLY A 125 11.52 16.15 14.78
N PHE A 126 11.03 15.09 14.11
CA PHE A 126 11.82 14.39 13.11
C PHE A 126 12.22 15.32 11.98
N SER A 127 13.50 15.29 11.63
CA SER A 127 13.95 15.87 10.39
C SER A 127 13.87 14.82 9.28
N PHE A 128 13.34 15.21 8.10
CA PHE A 128 13.52 14.44 6.88
C PHE A 128 14.83 14.82 6.16
N THR A 129 15.60 15.78 6.67
CA THR A 129 16.95 16.02 6.21
C THR A 129 17.78 14.78 6.51
N TYR A 130 18.56 14.33 5.54
CA TYR A 130 19.29 13.09 5.63
C TYR A 130 20.82 13.34 5.61
N GLU A 131 21.51 12.57 6.40
CA GLU A 131 22.90 12.28 6.17
C GLU A 131 22.96 11.08 5.21
N SER A 132 23.79 11.20 4.18
CA SER A 132 23.96 10.10 3.21
C SER A 132 24.37 8.82 3.93
N ALA A 133 23.59 7.76 3.77
CA ALA A 133 24.03 6.45 4.22
C ALA A 133 25.29 6.05 3.46
N GLY A 134 26.32 5.57 4.16
CA GLY A 134 27.57 5.15 3.54
C GLY A 134 27.44 3.95 2.59
N SER A 135 26.26 3.32 2.55
CA SER A 135 25.94 2.18 1.69
C SER A 135 24.49 2.27 1.20
N ALA A 136 24.19 1.64 0.06
CA ALA A 136 22.84 1.57 -0.47
C ALA A 136 21.88 0.97 0.58
N PHE A 137 20.75 1.64 0.82
CA PHE A 137 19.76 1.30 1.85
C PHE A 137 20.29 1.24 3.29
N GLY A 138 21.53 1.71 3.55
CA GLY A 138 22.18 1.61 4.86
C GLY A 138 22.50 0.18 5.32
N VAL A 139 22.57 -0.76 4.40
CA VAL A 139 22.88 -2.17 4.69
C VAL A 139 24.15 -2.62 3.98
N SER A 140 24.95 -3.44 4.65
CA SER A 140 26.17 -4.02 4.07
C SER A 140 25.89 -5.26 3.22
N ASP A 141 24.75 -5.91 3.42
CA ASP A 141 24.36 -7.13 2.70
C ASP A 141 24.07 -6.87 1.23
N LYS A 142 24.90 -7.40 0.35
CA LYS A 142 24.78 -7.24 -1.10
C LYS A 142 23.47 -7.81 -1.68
N VAL A 143 22.99 -8.93 -1.13
CA VAL A 143 21.72 -9.52 -1.58
C VAL A 143 20.56 -8.56 -1.30
N THR A 144 20.50 -7.99 -0.11
CA THR A 144 19.50 -6.98 0.25
C THR A 144 19.60 -5.74 -0.66
N GLN A 145 20.81 -5.27 -0.98
CA GLN A 145 20.99 -4.15 -1.91
C GLN A 145 20.43 -4.47 -3.31
N TYR A 146 20.75 -5.65 -3.85
CA TYR A 146 20.24 -6.06 -5.16
C TYR A 146 18.72 -6.24 -5.16
N MET A 147 18.16 -6.83 -4.09
CA MET A 147 16.69 -6.92 -3.95
C MET A 147 16.03 -5.54 -3.85
N GLY A 148 16.65 -4.59 -3.17
CA GLY A 148 16.19 -3.21 -3.12
C GLY A 148 16.19 -2.51 -4.49
N TYR A 149 17.26 -2.69 -5.28
CA TYR A 149 17.30 -2.16 -6.65
C TYR A 149 16.23 -2.81 -7.54
N LEU A 150 16.04 -4.11 -7.42
CA LEU A 150 15.03 -4.83 -8.17
C LEU A 150 13.62 -4.38 -7.77
N ALA A 151 13.37 -4.17 -6.48
CA ALA A 151 12.11 -3.62 -5.98
C ALA A 151 11.82 -2.23 -6.58
N ILE A 152 12.82 -1.33 -6.61
CA ILE A 152 12.67 -0.01 -7.24
C ILE A 152 12.37 -0.15 -8.73
N ALA A 153 13.13 -0.98 -9.45
CA ALA A 153 12.96 -1.16 -10.90
C ALA A 153 11.56 -1.69 -11.25
N ILE A 154 11.09 -2.72 -10.55
CA ILE A 154 9.75 -3.29 -10.77
C ILE A 154 8.66 -2.28 -10.39
N THR A 155 8.83 -1.55 -9.29
CA THR A 155 7.85 -0.55 -8.87
C THR A 155 7.74 0.59 -9.90
N VAL A 156 8.86 1.07 -10.43
CA VAL A 156 8.88 2.07 -11.53
C VAL A 156 8.20 1.52 -12.78
N PHE A 157 8.51 0.27 -13.15
CA PHE A 157 7.88 -0.38 -14.28
C PHE A 157 6.35 -0.45 -14.12
N ASN A 158 5.87 -0.90 -12.97
CA ASN A 158 4.44 -0.97 -12.66
C ASN A 158 3.77 0.41 -12.73
N ILE A 159 4.38 1.45 -12.15
CA ILE A 159 3.84 2.82 -12.19
C ILE A 159 3.70 3.29 -13.65
N VAL A 160 4.76 3.15 -14.45
CA VAL A 160 4.73 3.57 -15.87
C VAL A 160 3.68 2.80 -16.65
N PHE A 161 3.67 1.47 -16.51
CA PHE A 161 2.74 0.60 -17.23
C PHE A 161 1.28 0.92 -16.89
N TYR A 162 0.93 0.97 -15.60
CA TYR A 162 -0.45 1.23 -15.18
C TYR A 162 -0.90 2.67 -15.44
N PHE A 163 0.02 3.63 -15.43
CA PHE A 163 -0.31 5.01 -15.73
C PHE A 163 -0.55 5.25 -17.23
N VAL A 164 0.25 4.60 -18.09
CA VAL A 164 0.17 4.77 -19.56
C VAL A 164 -1.01 4.00 -20.15
N ASP A 165 -1.29 2.79 -19.63
CA ASP A 165 -2.38 1.95 -20.12
C ASP A 165 -3.10 1.23 -18.96
N PRO A 166 -3.95 1.94 -18.21
CA PRO A 166 -4.71 1.32 -17.12
C PRO A 166 -5.57 0.13 -17.59
N GLY A 167 -6.19 0.27 -18.76
CA GLY A 167 -6.98 -0.81 -19.37
C GLY A 167 -6.13 -2.00 -19.82
N GLY A 168 -4.84 -1.80 -20.11
CA GLY A 168 -3.93 -2.86 -20.52
C GLY A 168 -3.75 -3.93 -19.44
N PHE A 169 -3.69 -3.51 -18.16
CA PHE A 169 -3.66 -4.44 -17.05
C PHE A 169 -4.92 -5.31 -16.98
N ILE A 170 -6.09 -4.72 -17.22
CA ILE A 170 -7.37 -5.43 -17.19
C ILE A 170 -7.44 -6.41 -18.37
N ARG A 171 -7.07 -5.96 -19.58
CA ARG A 171 -7.10 -6.80 -20.78
C ARG A 171 -6.14 -8.00 -20.75
N GLN A 172 -5.12 -7.99 -19.89
CA GLN A 172 -4.24 -9.15 -19.69
C GLN A 172 -4.95 -10.32 -19.01
N ASN A 173 -6.08 -10.08 -18.34
CA ASN A 173 -6.88 -11.14 -17.78
C ASN A 173 -8.18 -11.29 -18.60
N PRO A 174 -8.35 -12.42 -19.32
CA PRO A 174 -9.50 -12.61 -20.21
C PRO A 174 -10.85 -12.70 -19.48
N LEU A 175 -10.84 -12.82 -18.15
CA LEU A 175 -12.04 -12.88 -17.31
C LEU A 175 -12.46 -11.49 -16.81
N LEU A 176 -11.62 -10.47 -16.98
CA LEU A 176 -11.92 -9.11 -16.59
C LEU A 176 -12.43 -8.28 -17.75
N GLU A 177 -13.45 -7.50 -17.53
CA GLU A 177 -13.98 -6.54 -18.48
C GLU A 177 -13.48 -5.13 -18.15
N SER A 178 -12.99 -4.42 -19.16
CA SER A 178 -12.55 -3.04 -18.98
C SER A 178 -13.77 -2.13 -18.86
N ASN A 179 -13.82 -1.39 -17.77
CA ASN A 179 -14.80 -0.34 -17.55
C ASN A 179 -14.12 0.85 -16.84
N PRO A 180 -14.73 2.05 -16.82
CA PRO A 180 -14.12 3.24 -16.22
C PRO A 180 -13.78 3.07 -14.74
N GLN A 181 -14.58 2.32 -13.97
CA GLN A 181 -14.33 2.07 -12.55
C GLN A 181 -13.14 1.15 -12.36
N ALA A 182 -13.00 0.11 -13.17
CA ALA A 182 -11.86 -0.78 -13.15
C ALA A 182 -10.55 -0.04 -13.49
N GLU A 183 -10.56 0.78 -14.54
CA GLU A 183 -9.41 1.62 -14.89
C GLU A 183 -9.05 2.62 -13.78
N HIS A 184 -10.05 3.24 -13.15
CA HIS A 184 -9.84 4.10 -12.00
C HIS A 184 -9.24 3.34 -10.81
N SER A 185 -9.63 2.09 -10.60
CA SER A 185 -9.05 1.23 -9.57
C SER A 185 -7.59 0.89 -9.85
N VAL A 186 -7.21 0.68 -11.11
CA VAL A 186 -5.80 0.52 -11.52
C VAL A 186 -4.98 1.78 -11.23
N LEU A 187 -5.55 2.97 -11.41
CA LEU A 187 -4.90 4.22 -11.00
C LEU A 187 -4.70 4.28 -9.49
N GLY A 188 -5.66 3.80 -8.70
CA GLY A 188 -5.50 3.67 -7.24
C GLY A 188 -4.32 2.75 -6.85
N ILE A 189 -4.17 1.61 -7.52
CA ILE A 189 -3.02 0.72 -7.35
C ILE A 189 -1.72 1.45 -7.73
N THR A 190 -1.74 2.25 -8.80
CA THR A 190 -0.59 3.06 -9.22
C THR A 190 -0.17 4.04 -8.13
N MET A 191 -1.12 4.71 -7.48
CA MET A 191 -0.84 5.62 -6.36
C MET A 191 -0.18 4.90 -5.18
N ILE A 192 -0.59 3.68 -4.87
CA ILE A 192 0.07 2.85 -3.84
C ILE A 192 1.50 2.52 -4.25
N ASN A 193 1.73 2.16 -5.50
CA ASN A 193 3.08 1.93 -6.02
C ASN A 193 3.95 3.20 -5.94
N ILE A 194 3.40 4.37 -6.20
CA ILE A 194 4.11 5.65 -6.01
C ILE A 194 4.51 5.84 -4.55
N ALA A 195 3.63 5.56 -3.59
CA ALA A 195 3.95 5.64 -2.17
C ALA A 195 5.08 4.67 -1.78
N ILE A 196 5.04 3.44 -2.28
CA ILE A 196 6.10 2.44 -2.10
C ILE A 196 7.42 2.96 -2.69
N LEU A 197 7.39 3.51 -3.90
CA LEU A 197 8.58 4.06 -4.55
C LEU A 197 9.20 5.20 -3.75
N ILE A 198 8.39 6.13 -3.24
CA ILE A 198 8.85 7.23 -2.38
C ILE A 198 9.58 6.66 -1.16
N ALA A 199 9.00 5.68 -0.48
CA ALA A 199 9.60 5.05 0.67
C ALA A 199 10.91 4.31 0.33
N LEU A 200 10.96 3.56 -0.77
CA LEU A 200 12.16 2.85 -1.23
C LEU A 200 13.29 3.81 -1.60
N VAL A 201 13.00 4.89 -2.33
CA VAL A 201 14.00 5.90 -2.72
C VAL A 201 14.51 6.66 -1.49
N TYR A 202 13.62 6.99 -0.56
CA TYR A 202 14.01 7.60 0.71
C TYR A 202 14.98 6.69 1.48
N GLN A 203 14.64 5.41 1.62
CA GLN A 203 15.50 4.42 2.27
C GLN A 203 16.86 4.25 1.58
N TYR A 204 16.86 4.22 0.25
CA TYR A 204 18.10 4.12 -0.51
C TYR A 204 19.09 5.22 -0.13
N ARG A 205 18.59 6.44 0.12
CA ARG A 205 19.39 7.61 0.46
C ARG A 205 19.78 7.68 1.93
N VAL A 206 18.82 7.45 2.81
CA VAL A 206 18.93 7.72 4.26
C VAL A 206 19.39 6.50 5.04
N GLY A 207 19.25 5.31 4.47
CA GLY A 207 19.70 4.07 5.08
C GLY A 207 18.99 3.69 6.37
N LEU A 208 17.72 4.03 6.50
CA LEU A 208 16.91 3.64 7.65
C LEU A 208 16.49 2.17 7.52
N SER A 209 17.31 1.27 8.05
CA SER A 209 17.06 -0.18 8.01
C SER A 209 15.69 -0.56 8.59
N GLY A 210 15.21 0.14 9.63
CA GLY A 210 13.86 -0.05 10.17
C GLY A 210 12.74 0.23 9.17
N VAL A 211 12.93 1.23 8.32
CA VAL A 211 12.00 1.50 7.22
C VAL A 211 12.04 0.36 6.22
N LEU A 212 13.22 -0.13 5.85
CA LEU A 212 13.38 -1.23 4.90
C LEU A 212 12.62 -2.49 5.35
N VAL A 213 12.79 -2.89 6.61
CA VAL A 213 12.10 -4.06 7.17
C VAL A 213 10.59 -3.83 7.25
N SER A 214 10.16 -2.65 7.68
CA SER A 214 8.73 -2.33 7.77
C SER A 214 8.06 -2.32 6.39
N MET A 215 8.72 -1.75 5.38
CA MET A 215 8.24 -1.77 4.00
C MET A 215 8.20 -3.19 3.44
N SER A 216 9.16 -4.03 3.81
CA SER A 216 9.18 -5.44 3.39
C SER A 216 8.00 -6.21 3.98
N VAL A 217 7.61 -5.95 5.22
CA VAL A 217 6.39 -6.53 5.82
C VAL A 217 5.16 -6.05 5.06
N VAL A 218 5.01 -4.74 4.88
CA VAL A 218 3.84 -4.17 4.20
C VAL A 218 3.74 -4.67 2.76
N ALA A 219 4.79 -4.48 1.96
CA ALA A 219 4.75 -4.83 0.55
C ALA A 219 4.70 -6.35 0.33
N GLY A 220 5.44 -7.14 1.10
CA GLY A 220 5.41 -8.60 1.01
C GLY A 220 4.01 -9.16 1.29
N THR A 221 3.38 -8.70 2.36
CA THR A 221 2.01 -9.12 2.69
C THR A 221 0.98 -8.60 1.69
N MET A 222 1.18 -7.40 1.11
CA MET A 222 0.34 -6.86 0.04
C MET A 222 0.34 -7.76 -1.20
N PHE A 223 1.50 -8.22 -1.63
CA PHE A 223 1.61 -9.14 -2.76
C PHE A 223 1.06 -10.53 -2.43
N LEU A 224 1.26 -11.02 -1.20
CA LEU A 224 0.61 -12.25 -0.74
C LEU A 224 -0.92 -12.11 -0.75
N GLY A 225 -1.45 -10.99 -0.28
CA GLY A 225 -2.88 -10.67 -0.33
C GLY A 225 -3.42 -10.68 -1.77
N GLY A 226 -2.72 -10.03 -2.69
CA GLY A 226 -3.06 -10.05 -4.12
C GLY A 226 -3.08 -11.46 -4.72
N LEU A 227 -2.12 -12.31 -4.35
CA LEU A 227 -2.08 -13.70 -4.78
C LEU A 227 -3.27 -14.50 -4.24
N LEU A 228 -3.61 -14.31 -2.97
CA LEU A 228 -4.74 -14.99 -2.34
C LEU A 228 -6.07 -14.55 -2.96
N VAL A 229 -6.27 -13.25 -3.16
CA VAL A 229 -7.48 -12.72 -3.82
C VAL A 229 -7.59 -13.28 -5.25
N GLY A 230 -6.50 -13.24 -6.02
CA GLY A 230 -6.49 -13.80 -7.36
C GLY A 230 -6.82 -15.29 -7.41
N SER A 231 -6.32 -16.07 -6.44
CA SER A 231 -6.61 -17.52 -6.37
C SER A 231 -8.07 -17.82 -6.00
N VAL A 232 -8.71 -16.95 -5.23
CA VAL A 232 -10.14 -17.11 -4.86
C VAL A 232 -11.04 -16.67 -6.02
N THR A 233 -10.75 -15.54 -6.63
CA THR A 233 -11.58 -14.95 -7.70
C THR A 233 -11.42 -15.72 -9.02
N PHE A 234 -10.24 -16.29 -9.27
CA PHE A 234 -9.92 -17.03 -10.49
C PHE A 234 -9.42 -18.46 -10.18
N PRO A 235 -10.27 -19.35 -9.67
CA PRO A 235 -9.86 -20.71 -9.25
C PRO A 235 -9.31 -21.58 -10.38
N GLY A 236 -9.47 -21.18 -11.64
CA GLY A 236 -8.91 -21.85 -12.83
C GLY A 236 -7.55 -21.31 -13.29
N GLY A 237 -6.95 -20.38 -12.54
CA GLY A 237 -5.72 -19.68 -12.90
C GLY A 237 -6.01 -18.37 -13.64
N GLY A 238 -5.69 -17.25 -13.00
CA GLY A 238 -5.64 -15.94 -13.66
C GLY A 238 -4.47 -15.84 -14.63
N ASP A 239 -4.18 -14.64 -15.11
CA ASP A 239 -3.04 -14.39 -15.98
C ASP A 239 -1.72 -14.89 -15.34
N PRO A 240 -1.01 -15.86 -15.95
CA PRO A 240 0.24 -16.37 -15.39
C PRO A 240 1.35 -15.31 -15.30
N ILE A 241 1.31 -14.29 -16.14
CA ILE A 241 2.28 -13.19 -16.12
C ILE A 241 2.05 -12.33 -14.86
N LEU A 242 0.79 -11.99 -14.56
CA LEU A 242 0.43 -11.26 -13.35
C LEU A 242 0.82 -12.07 -12.11
N ALA A 243 0.48 -13.35 -12.06
CA ALA A 243 0.84 -14.24 -10.96
C ALA A 243 2.37 -14.30 -10.77
N PHE A 244 3.14 -14.37 -11.86
CA PHE A 244 4.61 -14.35 -11.81
C PHE A 244 5.13 -13.05 -11.17
N PHE A 245 4.64 -11.88 -11.58
CA PHE A 245 5.07 -10.61 -10.98
C PHE A 245 4.68 -10.48 -9.51
N ILE A 246 3.51 -10.95 -9.11
CA ILE A 246 3.08 -10.98 -7.71
C ILE A 246 4.03 -11.85 -6.89
N VAL A 247 4.31 -13.06 -7.34
CA VAL A 247 5.23 -13.99 -6.66
C VAL A 247 6.65 -13.43 -6.61
N LEU A 248 7.14 -12.84 -7.69
CA LEU A 248 8.46 -12.23 -7.73
C LEU A 248 8.60 -11.10 -6.70
N ASN A 249 7.63 -10.19 -6.64
CA ASN A 249 7.62 -9.13 -5.64
C ASN A 249 7.56 -9.68 -4.22
N PHE A 250 6.72 -10.69 -3.97
CA PHE A 250 6.66 -11.37 -2.68
C PHE A 250 8.02 -11.93 -2.27
N ILE A 251 8.71 -12.66 -3.17
CA ILE A 251 10.05 -13.20 -2.91
C ILE A 251 11.06 -12.10 -2.59
N ILE A 252 11.05 -10.99 -3.32
CA ILE A 252 11.93 -9.86 -3.09
C ILE A 252 11.77 -9.34 -1.65
N TYR A 253 10.53 -9.00 -1.26
CA TYR A 253 10.28 -8.38 0.03
C TYR A 253 10.46 -9.36 1.20
N VAL A 254 10.10 -10.63 1.03
CA VAL A 254 10.36 -11.68 2.02
C VAL A 254 11.86 -11.89 2.22
N THR A 255 12.65 -11.90 1.14
CA THR A 255 14.12 -11.99 1.22
C THR A 255 14.71 -10.83 2.00
N ILE A 256 14.28 -9.59 1.69
CA ILE A 256 14.73 -8.39 2.42
C ILE A 256 14.37 -8.52 3.90
N PHE A 257 13.15 -8.93 4.23
CA PHE A 257 12.69 -9.08 5.61
C PHE A 257 13.56 -10.07 6.39
N PHE A 258 13.68 -11.30 5.91
CA PHE A 258 14.41 -12.35 6.64
C PHE A 258 15.90 -12.07 6.79
N ARG A 259 16.51 -11.39 5.82
CA ARG A 259 17.94 -11.04 5.92
C ARG A 259 18.21 -9.86 6.86
N ASN A 260 17.21 -9.06 7.19
CA ASN A 260 17.39 -7.84 7.99
C ASN A 260 16.65 -7.85 9.33
N GLN A 261 15.85 -8.88 9.63
CA GLN A 261 15.08 -8.94 10.88
C GLN A 261 15.96 -8.97 12.14
N SER A 262 17.19 -9.47 12.05
CA SER A 262 18.12 -9.51 13.16
C SER A 262 18.72 -8.17 13.54
N ASN A 263 18.50 -7.14 12.72
CA ASN A 263 18.99 -5.78 12.97
C ASN A 263 18.04 -4.95 13.87
N PHE A 264 16.98 -5.57 14.43
CA PHE A 264 15.95 -4.90 15.24
C PHE A 264 15.55 -5.66 16.49
#